data_a773da69127263fb15e517b40bd6a8d8
#
_entry.id   a773da69127263fb15e517b40bd6a8d8
#
_cell.length_a   1.000
_cell.length_b   1.000
_cell.length_c   1.000
_cell.angle_alpha   90.00
_cell.angle_beta   90.00
_cell.angle_gamma   90.00
#
_symmetry.space_group_name_H-M   'P 1'
#
loop_
_entity.id
_entity.type
_entity.pdbx_description
1 polymer ?
#
loop_
_entity_poly.entity_id
_entity_poly.type
_entity_poly.pdbx_seq_one_letter_code
_entity_poly.pdbx_strand_id
1 'polypeptide(L)'
;HFNTTFTQKKKKSGRTAHEEWLSKHDGLIQRSSEKFIQHNRQKYGTPLAIWVACEVWDFGCLSVLFSGLPEPEQNAIAKSYGLPADSGSVLASWLRSLNYLRNVCAHHSRLWNRNMVDQPRLPQPGAVAALDAFRRSNQAQLVARPFVLLCICQYLMRQINPRSSWGQRATSLLESFPALSHLGLTLQGMGLAAPWLHAPDSAAADEPTWVASLSWIW
;
A
#
# COMPACT_ATOMS: atom_id res chain seq x y z
N HIS A 1 22.52 11.09 -2.23
CA HIS A 1 22.62 10.41 -3.51
C HIS A 1 21.37 9.61 -3.75
N PHE A 2 20.98 9.42 -5.03
CA PHE A 2 19.88 8.55 -5.44
C PHE A 2 20.45 7.26 -6.02
N ASN A 3 19.63 6.20 -6.09
CA ASN A 3 20.05 4.97 -6.74
C ASN A 3 20.21 5.15 -8.27
N THR A 4 20.99 4.27 -8.88
CA THR A 4 21.33 4.38 -10.31
C THR A 4 20.11 4.27 -11.21
N THR A 5 19.12 3.44 -10.86
CA THR A 5 17.86 3.29 -11.63
C THR A 5 17.07 4.59 -11.69
N PHE A 6 17.11 5.38 -10.60
CA PHE A 6 16.41 6.65 -10.52
C PHE A 6 17.08 7.74 -11.37
N THR A 7 18.38 7.66 -11.55
CA THR A 7 19.19 8.65 -12.29
C THR A 7 19.54 8.25 -13.73
N GLN A 8 19.21 7.00 -14.14
CA GLN A 8 19.41 6.56 -15.53
C GLN A 8 18.26 7.03 -16.44
N LYS A 9 18.62 7.42 -17.67
CA LYS A 9 17.64 7.82 -18.69
C LYS A 9 16.79 6.63 -19.16
N LYS A 10 15.49 6.82 -19.21
CA LYS A 10 14.55 5.84 -19.77
C LYS A 10 14.64 5.81 -21.28
N LYS A 11 14.67 4.62 -21.87
CA LYS A 11 14.77 4.43 -23.34
C LYS A 11 13.64 5.10 -24.11
N LYS A 12 12.42 5.15 -23.53
CA LYS A 12 11.22 5.71 -24.21
C LYS A 12 11.10 7.23 -24.10
N SER A 13 11.41 7.83 -22.95
CA SER A 13 11.19 9.26 -22.69
C SER A 13 12.45 10.11 -22.80
N GLY A 14 13.63 9.49 -22.84
CA GLY A 14 14.92 10.19 -22.78
C GLY A 14 15.18 10.91 -21.45
N ARG A 15 14.20 10.90 -20.51
CA ARG A 15 14.30 11.51 -19.18
C ARG A 15 14.61 10.48 -18.12
N THR A 16 15.25 10.91 -17.04
CA THR A 16 15.45 10.09 -15.83
C THR A 16 14.16 10.05 -15.00
N ALA A 17 14.02 9.05 -14.13
CA ALA A 17 12.93 9.04 -13.15
C ALA A 17 13.02 10.24 -12.19
N HIS A 18 14.24 10.70 -11.89
CA HIS A 18 14.51 11.89 -11.09
C HIS A 18 13.97 13.16 -11.75
N GLU A 19 14.24 13.37 -13.05
CA GLU A 19 13.71 14.53 -13.80
C GLU A 19 12.17 14.51 -13.87
N GLU A 20 11.57 13.34 -14.06
CA GLU A 20 10.12 13.20 -14.03
C GLU A 20 9.54 13.51 -12.64
N TRP A 21 10.21 13.04 -11.58
CA TRP A 21 9.85 13.34 -10.21
C TRP A 21 9.97 14.83 -9.88
N LEU A 22 11.07 15.49 -10.28
CA LEU A 22 11.25 16.94 -10.10
C LEU A 22 10.15 17.73 -10.81
N SER A 23 9.80 17.36 -12.05
CA SER A 23 8.72 18.01 -12.77
C SER A 23 7.38 17.90 -12.04
N LYS A 24 7.09 16.74 -11.43
CA LYS A 24 5.90 16.54 -10.59
C LYS A 24 5.97 17.37 -9.30
N HIS A 25 7.11 17.35 -8.62
CA HIS A 25 7.40 18.13 -7.42
C HIS A 25 7.12 19.64 -7.67
N ASP A 26 7.71 20.19 -8.72
CA ASP A 26 7.52 21.60 -9.09
C ASP A 26 6.05 21.91 -9.38
N GLY A 27 5.37 21.01 -10.10
CA GLY A 27 3.95 21.15 -10.39
C GLY A 27 3.07 21.12 -9.13
N LEU A 28 3.42 20.33 -8.12
CA LEU A 28 2.71 20.30 -6.83
C LEU A 28 2.88 21.63 -6.08
N ILE A 29 4.10 22.17 -6.03
CA ILE A 29 4.39 23.47 -5.41
C ILE A 29 3.67 24.59 -6.15
N GLN A 30 3.71 24.60 -7.49
CA GLN A 30 3.12 25.69 -8.30
C GLN A 30 1.61 25.80 -8.13
N ARG A 31 0.91 24.65 -8.07
CA ARG A 31 -0.55 24.62 -7.93
C ARG A 31 -1.05 24.71 -6.48
N SER A 32 -0.13 24.71 -5.51
CA SER A 32 -0.51 24.81 -4.10
C SER A 32 -1.05 26.21 -3.78
N SER A 33 -2.24 26.22 -3.17
CA SER A 33 -2.88 27.42 -2.61
C SER A 33 -2.54 27.63 -1.14
N GLU A 34 -1.70 26.77 -0.54
CA GLU A 34 -1.34 26.83 0.87
C GLU A 34 -0.59 28.13 1.22
N LYS A 35 -1.08 28.85 2.22
CA LYS A 35 -0.52 30.15 2.62
C LYS A 35 0.96 30.08 3.00
N PHE A 36 1.38 28.99 3.66
CA PHE A 36 2.78 28.82 4.04
C PHE A 36 3.70 28.63 2.83
N ILE A 37 3.25 27.97 1.76
CA ILE A 37 3.97 27.84 0.50
C ILE A 37 4.11 29.21 -0.15
N GLN A 38 3.01 29.97 -0.26
CA GLN A 38 3.02 31.29 -0.85
C GLN A 38 3.95 32.24 -0.07
N HIS A 39 3.86 32.23 1.27
CA HIS A 39 4.74 33.02 2.14
C HIS A 39 6.22 32.66 1.94
N ASN A 40 6.56 31.37 1.95
CA ASN A 40 7.95 30.95 1.75
C ASN A 40 8.49 31.37 0.36
N ARG A 41 7.68 31.21 -0.69
CA ARG A 41 8.06 31.65 -2.05
C ARG A 41 8.31 33.16 -2.12
N GLN A 42 7.47 33.96 -1.48
CA GLN A 42 7.60 35.41 -1.46
C GLN A 42 8.83 35.87 -0.66
N LYS A 43 9.07 35.22 0.48
CA LYS A 43 10.13 35.64 1.41
C LYS A 43 11.51 35.13 1.04
N TYR A 44 11.60 33.88 0.57
CA TYR A 44 12.87 33.18 0.35
C TYR A 44 13.13 32.80 -1.11
N GLY A 45 12.16 33.00 -2.00
CA GLY A 45 12.26 32.60 -3.41
C GLY A 45 12.12 31.11 -3.66
N THR A 46 12.67 30.66 -4.78
CA THR A 46 12.72 29.25 -5.22
C THR A 46 14.16 28.85 -5.48
N PRO A 47 14.58 27.57 -5.27
CA PRO A 47 13.76 26.46 -4.80
C PRO A 47 13.37 26.56 -3.33
N LEU A 48 12.22 26.00 -2.95
CA LEU A 48 11.81 25.92 -1.55
C LEU A 48 12.68 24.93 -0.78
N ALA A 49 12.84 25.19 0.52
CA ALA A 49 13.45 24.20 1.40
C ALA A 49 12.62 22.90 1.42
N ILE A 50 13.32 21.76 1.46
CA ILE A 50 12.68 20.43 1.31
C ILE A 50 11.57 20.18 2.35
N TRP A 51 11.75 20.61 3.60
CA TRP A 51 10.75 20.48 4.66
C TRP A 51 9.51 21.35 4.45
N VAL A 52 9.60 22.40 3.64
CA VAL A 52 8.44 23.20 3.20
C VAL A 52 7.76 22.53 2.01
N ALA A 53 8.54 22.07 1.05
CA ALA A 53 8.05 21.48 -0.18
C ALA A 53 7.36 20.12 0.05
N CYS A 54 7.84 19.30 1.01
CA CYS A 54 7.26 17.99 1.28
C CYS A 54 5.83 18.04 1.84
N GLU A 55 5.42 19.14 2.44
CA GLU A 55 4.05 19.33 2.96
C GLU A 55 2.97 19.29 1.86
N VAL A 56 3.35 19.56 0.62
CA VAL A 56 2.41 19.52 -0.52
C VAL A 56 2.56 18.28 -1.40
N TRP A 57 3.44 17.35 -1.04
CA TRP A 57 3.60 16.13 -1.81
C TRP A 57 2.40 15.19 -1.65
N ASP A 58 1.93 14.67 -2.76
CA ASP A 58 0.98 13.56 -2.74
C ASP A 58 1.69 12.23 -2.45
N PHE A 59 0.89 11.21 -2.10
CA PHE A 59 1.43 9.88 -1.79
C PHE A 59 2.22 9.27 -2.95
N GLY A 60 1.82 9.57 -4.21
CA GLY A 60 2.55 9.12 -5.38
C GLY A 60 3.94 9.75 -5.48
N CYS A 61 4.07 11.04 -5.15
CA CYS A 61 5.36 11.74 -5.11
C CYS A 61 6.30 11.10 -4.07
N LEU A 62 5.79 10.84 -2.85
CA LEU A 62 6.53 10.17 -1.78
C LEU A 62 6.93 8.74 -2.17
N SER A 63 6.03 7.96 -2.77
CA SER A 63 6.29 6.59 -3.21
C SER A 63 7.42 6.52 -4.25
N VAL A 64 7.42 7.45 -5.20
CA VAL A 64 8.47 7.51 -6.22
C VAL A 64 9.80 7.95 -5.64
N LEU A 65 9.81 8.96 -4.74
CA LEU A 65 11.01 9.40 -4.05
C LEU A 65 11.64 8.26 -3.23
N PHE A 66 10.83 7.55 -2.43
CA PHE A 66 11.30 6.40 -1.67
C PHE A 66 11.97 5.36 -2.56
N SER A 67 11.37 5.05 -3.72
CA SER A 67 11.96 4.11 -4.69
C SER A 67 13.29 4.61 -5.28
N GLY A 68 13.55 5.90 -5.24
CA GLY A 68 14.79 6.54 -5.72
C GLY A 68 15.90 6.58 -4.68
N LEU A 69 15.61 6.34 -3.39
CA LEU A 69 16.63 6.30 -2.35
C LEU A 69 17.62 5.15 -2.59
N PRO A 70 18.87 5.27 -2.12
CA PRO A 70 19.79 4.15 -2.09
C PRO A 70 19.25 2.98 -1.26
N GLU A 71 19.67 1.78 -1.58
CA GLU A 71 19.17 0.56 -0.94
C GLU A 71 19.37 0.55 0.60
N PRO A 72 20.52 1.00 1.16
CA PRO A 72 20.67 1.04 2.61
C PRO A 72 19.63 1.90 3.32
N GLU A 73 19.27 3.06 2.74
CA GLU A 73 18.28 3.97 3.29
C GLU A 73 16.86 3.39 3.15
N GLN A 74 16.55 2.75 2.01
CA GLN A 74 15.28 2.03 1.84
C GLN A 74 15.16 0.92 2.89
N ASN A 75 16.21 0.15 3.11
CA ASN A 75 16.26 -0.93 4.10
C ASN A 75 16.13 -0.42 5.53
N ALA A 76 16.81 0.69 5.86
CA ALA A 76 16.70 1.31 7.18
C ALA A 76 15.26 1.79 7.48
N ILE A 77 14.61 2.41 6.49
CA ILE A 77 13.21 2.82 6.61
C ILE A 77 12.29 1.59 6.71
N ALA A 78 12.47 0.56 5.88
CA ALA A 78 11.67 -0.67 5.94
C ALA A 78 11.78 -1.34 7.33
N LYS A 79 12.99 -1.38 7.90
CA LYS A 79 13.23 -1.89 9.24
C LYS A 79 12.47 -1.11 10.32
N SER A 80 12.34 0.22 10.20
CA SER A 80 11.56 1.03 11.14
C SER A 80 10.06 0.70 11.14
N TYR A 81 9.57 0.08 10.07
CA TYR A 81 8.23 -0.48 9.97
C TYR A 81 8.16 -1.98 10.30
N GLY A 82 9.16 -2.52 11.00
CA GLY A 82 9.17 -3.91 11.45
C GLY A 82 9.47 -4.96 10.37
N LEU A 83 9.87 -4.55 9.17
CA LEU A 83 10.27 -5.46 8.11
C LEU A 83 11.72 -5.96 8.30
N PRO A 84 12.08 -7.14 7.75
CA PRO A 84 13.46 -7.61 7.73
C PRO A 84 14.44 -6.61 7.09
N ALA A 85 15.72 -6.74 7.41
CA ALA A 85 16.76 -5.78 7.03
C ALA A 85 16.83 -5.48 5.52
N ASP A 86 16.59 -6.47 4.67
CA ASP A 86 16.71 -6.35 3.19
C ASP A 86 15.36 -6.13 2.49
N SER A 87 14.42 -5.46 3.18
CA SER A 87 13.04 -5.33 2.70
C SER A 87 12.72 -3.97 2.06
N GLY A 88 13.71 -3.14 1.76
CA GLY A 88 13.50 -1.84 1.12
C GLY A 88 12.73 -1.94 -0.19
N SER A 89 13.08 -2.88 -1.06
CA SER A 89 12.38 -3.11 -2.33
C SER A 89 10.96 -3.65 -2.14
N VAL A 90 10.70 -4.39 -1.05
CA VAL A 90 9.35 -4.85 -0.68
C VAL A 90 8.50 -3.65 -0.28
N LEU A 91 9.00 -2.81 0.63
CA LEU A 91 8.30 -1.58 1.04
C LEU A 91 8.05 -0.65 -0.15
N ALA A 92 9.02 -0.48 -1.06
CA ALA A 92 8.84 0.29 -2.28
C ALA A 92 7.70 -0.24 -3.14
N SER A 93 7.56 -1.56 -3.27
CA SER A 93 6.45 -2.19 -3.99
C SER A 93 5.11 -1.94 -3.28
N TRP A 94 5.09 -2.01 -1.94
CA TRP A 94 3.89 -1.75 -1.14
C TRP A 94 3.41 -0.31 -1.31
N LEU A 95 4.30 0.66 -1.19
CA LEU A 95 3.94 2.08 -1.36
C LEU A 95 3.36 2.34 -2.75
N ARG A 96 3.89 1.72 -3.81
CA ARG A 96 3.36 1.82 -5.16
C ARG A 96 1.95 1.21 -5.26
N SER A 97 1.78 0.00 -4.75
CA SER A 97 0.48 -0.68 -4.77
C SER A 97 -0.58 0.05 -3.93
N LEU A 98 -0.19 0.58 -2.76
CA LEU A 98 -1.06 1.37 -1.91
C LEU A 98 -1.43 2.73 -2.56
N ASN A 99 -0.51 3.36 -3.29
CA ASN A 99 -0.82 4.55 -4.06
C ASN A 99 -1.87 4.24 -5.16
N TYR A 100 -1.74 3.09 -5.84
CA TYR A 100 -2.76 2.66 -6.80
C TYR A 100 -4.11 2.42 -6.11
N LEU A 101 -4.13 1.68 -5.00
CA LEU A 101 -5.35 1.46 -4.20
C LEU A 101 -6.00 2.76 -3.78
N ARG A 102 -5.22 3.70 -3.22
CA ARG A 102 -5.69 5.03 -2.82
C ARG A 102 -6.35 5.77 -3.99
N ASN A 103 -5.76 5.72 -5.18
CA ASN A 103 -6.31 6.38 -6.35
C ASN A 103 -7.62 5.72 -6.81
N VAL A 104 -7.72 4.38 -6.79
CA VAL A 104 -8.96 3.66 -7.06
C VAL A 104 -10.08 4.12 -6.13
N CYS A 105 -9.78 4.21 -4.82
CA CYS A 105 -10.75 4.66 -3.82
C CYS A 105 -11.11 6.14 -3.99
N ALA A 106 -10.12 7.02 -4.21
CA ALA A 106 -10.33 8.45 -4.36
C ALA A 106 -11.18 8.82 -5.60
N HIS A 107 -11.14 7.98 -6.63
CA HIS A 107 -11.98 8.14 -7.83
C HIS A 107 -13.30 7.38 -7.74
N HIS A 108 -13.71 6.90 -6.55
CA HIS A 108 -14.94 6.13 -6.32
C HIS A 108 -15.09 4.93 -7.27
N SER A 109 -13.97 4.39 -7.74
CA SER A 109 -13.96 3.24 -8.63
C SER A 109 -14.23 1.94 -7.85
N ARG A 110 -14.91 0.99 -8.50
CA ARG A 110 -15.19 -0.31 -7.92
C ARG A 110 -13.91 -1.01 -7.47
N LEU A 111 -13.85 -1.42 -6.21
CA LEU A 111 -12.75 -2.18 -5.64
C LEU A 111 -12.99 -3.69 -5.72
N TRP A 112 -14.23 -4.14 -5.49
CA TRP A 112 -14.61 -5.55 -5.56
C TRP A 112 -14.32 -6.13 -6.95
N ASN A 113 -13.74 -7.35 -6.98
CA ASN A 113 -13.36 -8.08 -8.18
C ASN A 113 -12.45 -7.29 -9.16
N ARG A 114 -11.59 -6.43 -8.61
CA ARG A 114 -10.61 -5.69 -9.39
C ARG A 114 -9.24 -6.36 -9.31
N ASN A 115 -8.57 -6.49 -10.44
CA ASN A 115 -7.15 -6.79 -10.46
C ASN A 115 -6.36 -5.50 -10.22
N MET A 116 -5.48 -5.54 -9.24
CA MET A 116 -4.54 -4.46 -8.95
C MET A 116 -3.41 -4.49 -9.97
N VAL A 117 -3.20 -3.39 -10.68
CA VAL A 117 -2.14 -3.28 -11.72
C VAL A 117 -0.77 -3.31 -11.06
N ASP A 118 -0.60 -2.54 -9.99
CA ASP A 118 0.60 -2.57 -9.17
C ASP A 118 0.41 -3.60 -8.06
N GLN A 119 1.05 -4.77 -8.22
CA GLN A 119 0.97 -5.85 -7.23
C GLN A 119 2.10 -5.73 -6.20
N PRO A 120 1.81 -5.91 -4.90
CA PRO A 120 2.82 -5.86 -3.87
C PRO A 120 3.71 -7.10 -3.90
N ARG A 121 5.00 -6.94 -3.64
CA ARG A 121 5.89 -8.07 -3.35
C ARG A 121 5.59 -8.61 -1.96
N LEU A 122 5.55 -9.93 -1.84
CA LEU A 122 5.49 -10.57 -0.54
C LEU A 122 6.88 -10.56 0.10
N PRO A 123 7.01 -10.21 1.40
CA PRO A 123 8.27 -10.26 2.12
C PRO A 123 8.74 -11.71 2.28
N GLN A 124 9.94 -11.94 2.80
CA GLN A 124 10.41 -13.31 3.04
C GLN A 124 9.43 -14.11 3.93
N PRO A 125 9.33 -15.45 3.73
CA PRO A 125 8.47 -16.29 4.57
C PRO A 125 8.77 -16.09 6.06
N GLY A 126 7.72 -16.02 6.88
CA GLY A 126 7.83 -15.80 8.32
C GLY A 126 7.98 -14.34 8.74
N ALA A 127 8.29 -13.42 7.81
CA ALA A 127 8.47 -12.01 8.15
C ALA A 127 7.16 -11.30 8.52
N VAL A 128 6.07 -11.63 7.83
CA VAL A 128 4.73 -11.10 8.08
C VAL A 128 3.73 -12.24 7.95
N ALA A 129 3.31 -12.81 9.07
CA ALA A 129 2.45 -13.99 9.12
C ALA A 129 1.18 -13.84 8.26
N ALA A 130 0.57 -12.66 8.29
CA ALA A 130 -0.59 -12.31 7.49
C ALA A 130 -0.38 -12.50 5.97
N LEU A 131 0.81 -12.25 5.48
CA LEU A 131 1.13 -12.35 4.06
C LEU A 131 1.59 -13.76 3.65
N ASP A 132 2.00 -14.60 4.59
CA ASP A 132 2.40 -15.97 4.30
C ASP A 132 1.22 -16.84 3.83
N ALA A 133 0.01 -16.51 4.24
CA ALA A 133 -1.20 -17.19 3.76
C ALA A 133 -1.37 -17.07 2.23
N PHE A 134 -1.01 -15.93 1.65
CA PHE A 134 -1.05 -15.72 0.19
C PHE A 134 -0.03 -16.58 -0.56
N ARG A 135 1.04 -17.04 0.11
CA ARG A 135 2.02 -17.98 -0.48
C ARG A 135 1.54 -19.42 -0.47
N ARG A 136 0.83 -19.79 0.61
CA ARG A 136 0.34 -21.16 0.82
C ARG A 136 -0.85 -21.51 -0.07
N SER A 137 -1.60 -20.51 -0.52
CA SER A 137 -2.66 -20.72 -1.48
C SER A 137 -2.04 -20.98 -2.87
N ASN A 138 -2.37 -22.06 -3.53
CA ASN A 138 -1.99 -22.33 -4.94
C ASN A 138 -2.57 -21.29 -5.94
N GLN A 139 -3.02 -20.13 -5.45
CA GLN A 139 -3.71 -19.11 -6.20
C GLN A 139 -2.86 -17.83 -6.24
N ALA A 140 -1.82 -17.83 -7.06
CA ALA A 140 -0.96 -16.65 -7.27
C ALA A 140 -1.75 -15.37 -7.62
N GLN A 141 -2.96 -15.53 -8.21
CA GLN A 141 -3.86 -14.43 -8.52
C GLN A 141 -4.39 -13.69 -7.29
N LEU A 142 -4.32 -14.25 -6.07
CA LEU A 142 -4.79 -13.56 -4.86
C LEU A 142 -3.95 -12.33 -4.53
N VAL A 143 -2.67 -12.34 -4.88
CA VAL A 143 -1.78 -11.18 -4.70
C VAL A 143 -2.17 -10.02 -5.64
N ALA A 144 -2.88 -10.32 -6.72
CA ALA A 144 -3.42 -9.32 -7.62
C ALA A 144 -4.74 -8.71 -7.14
N ARG A 145 -5.30 -9.16 -6.02
CA ARG A 145 -6.60 -8.69 -5.51
C ARG A 145 -6.44 -7.69 -4.37
N PRO A 146 -7.47 -6.87 -4.08
CA PRO A 146 -7.39 -5.80 -3.07
C PRO A 146 -7.11 -6.28 -1.65
N PHE A 147 -7.53 -7.50 -1.27
CA PHE A 147 -7.44 -7.97 0.11
C PHE A 147 -6.00 -8.02 0.63
N VAL A 148 -5.03 -8.41 -0.18
CA VAL A 148 -3.61 -8.37 0.23
C VAL A 148 -3.16 -6.95 0.62
N LEU A 149 -3.69 -5.92 -0.05
CA LEU A 149 -3.39 -4.53 0.28
C LEU A 149 -4.04 -4.09 1.59
N LEU A 150 -5.24 -4.61 1.91
CA LEU A 150 -5.85 -4.39 3.22
C LEU A 150 -5.01 -5.02 4.34
N CYS A 151 -4.46 -6.22 4.12
CA CYS A 151 -3.53 -6.86 5.05
C CYS A 151 -2.24 -6.03 5.24
N ILE A 152 -1.70 -5.48 4.16
CA ILE A 152 -0.53 -4.58 4.22
C ILE A 152 -0.88 -3.29 4.97
N CYS A 153 -2.04 -2.68 4.70
CA CYS A 153 -2.52 -1.51 5.45
C CYS A 153 -2.58 -1.82 6.95
N GLN A 154 -3.17 -2.94 7.34
CA GLN A 154 -3.28 -3.34 8.74
C GLN A 154 -1.91 -3.55 9.37
N TYR A 155 -1.00 -4.24 8.68
CA TYR A 155 0.37 -4.42 9.15
C TYR A 155 1.05 -3.06 9.43
N LEU A 156 1.02 -2.13 8.46
CA LEU A 156 1.62 -0.81 8.61
C LEU A 156 0.92 0.01 9.69
N MET A 157 -0.40 -0.06 9.79
CA MET A 157 -1.17 0.62 10.83
C MET A 157 -0.76 0.15 12.24
N ARG A 158 -0.49 -1.13 12.43
CA ARG A 158 0.00 -1.66 13.72
C ARG A 158 1.38 -1.11 14.08
N GLN A 159 2.26 -0.89 13.10
CA GLN A 159 3.57 -0.27 13.34
C GLN A 159 3.45 1.23 13.67
N ILE A 160 2.54 1.95 13.01
CA ILE A 160 2.38 3.41 13.15
C ILE A 160 1.52 3.74 14.37
N ASN A 161 0.41 3.05 14.56
CA ASN A 161 -0.55 3.28 15.64
C ASN A 161 -1.14 1.94 16.12
N PRO A 162 -0.48 1.27 17.07
CA PRO A 162 -0.92 -0.03 17.61
C PRO A 162 -2.32 -0.01 18.24
N ARG A 163 -2.81 1.18 18.64
CA ARG A 163 -4.15 1.35 19.22
C ARG A 163 -5.24 1.62 18.20
N SER A 164 -4.90 1.63 16.90
CA SER A 164 -5.88 1.88 15.85
C SER A 164 -6.94 0.78 15.80
N SER A 165 -8.21 1.16 15.79
CA SER A 165 -9.34 0.25 15.54
C SER A 165 -9.64 0.05 14.05
N TRP A 166 -8.70 0.45 13.17
CA TRP A 166 -8.92 0.34 11.72
C TRP A 166 -9.18 -1.10 11.28
N GLY A 167 -8.39 -2.05 11.79
CA GLY A 167 -8.56 -3.47 11.48
C GLY A 167 -9.95 -3.97 11.86
N GLN A 168 -10.40 -3.72 13.08
CA GLN A 168 -11.73 -4.12 13.54
C GLN A 168 -12.84 -3.58 12.62
N ARG A 169 -12.75 -2.30 12.25
CA ARG A 169 -13.73 -1.70 11.31
C ARG A 169 -13.67 -2.33 9.92
N ALA A 170 -12.47 -2.66 9.42
CA ALA A 170 -12.30 -3.34 8.14
C ALA A 170 -12.89 -4.74 8.17
N THR A 171 -12.69 -5.48 9.28
CA THR A 171 -13.31 -6.79 9.49
C THR A 171 -14.82 -6.68 9.50
N SER A 172 -15.40 -5.81 10.33
CA SER A 172 -16.86 -5.63 10.38
C SER A 172 -17.46 -5.24 9.03
N LEU A 173 -16.72 -4.46 8.21
CA LEU A 173 -17.15 -4.14 6.86
C LEU A 173 -17.16 -5.39 5.94
N LEU A 174 -16.15 -6.24 6.04
CA LEU A 174 -16.09 -7.49 5.28
C LEU A 174 -17.19 -8.47 5.73
N GLU A 175 -17.47 -8.54 7.05
CA GLU A 175 -18.56 -9.34 7.62
C GLU A 175 -19.93 -8.90 7.13
N SER A 176 -20.12 -7.60 6.94
CA SER A 176 -21.35 -7.04 6.39
C SER A 176 -21.52 -7.23 4.89
N PHE A 177 -20.61 -7.94 4.22
CA PHE A 177 -20.72 -8.21 2.79
C PHE A 177 -22.02 -8.97 2.49
N PRO A 178 -22.85 -8.52 1.54
CA PRO A 178 -24.16 -9.10 1.31
C PRO A 178 -24.08 -10.55 0.83
N ALA A 179 -25.04 -11.38 1.26
CA ALA A 179 -25.15 -12.79 0.87
C ALA A 179 -25.69 -12.93 -0.57
N LEU A 180 -24.83 -12.66 -1.55
CA LEU A 180 -25.15 -12.66 -2.98
C LEU A 180 -24.42 -13.80 -3.74
N SER A 181 -24.14 -14.91 -3.07
CA SER A 181 -23.44 -16.06 -3.65
C SER A 181 -24.19 -16.66 -4.85
N HIS A 182 -25.53 -16.60 -4.85
CA HIS A 182 -26.38 -17.02 -5.97
C HIS A 182 -26.16 -16.20 -7.25
N LEU A 183 -25.58 -15.00 -7.14
CA LEU A 183 -25.15 -14.14 -8.26
C LEU A 183 -23.64 -14.26 -8.55
N GLY A 184 -22.93 -15.19 -7.91
CA GLY A 184 -21.48 -15.30 -8.00
C GLY A 184 -20.70 -14.15 -7.32
N LEU A 185 -21.38 -13.34 -6.49
CA LEU A 185 -20.78 -12.22 -5.78
C LEU A 185 -20.36 -12.66 -4.37
N THR A 186 -19.06 -12.85 -4.17
CA THR A 186 -18.50 -13.32 -2.92
C THR A 186 -17.22 -12.54 -2.57
N LEU A 187 -16.76 -12.66 -1.33
CA LEU A 187 -15.49 -12.07 -0.88
C LEU A 187 -14.27 -12.67 -1.60
N GLN A 188 -14.41 -13.81 -2.29
CA GLN A 188 -13.35 -14.32 -3.17
C GLN A 188 -12.99 -13.33 -4.27
N GLY A 189 -13.94 -12.52 -4.74
CA GLY A 189 -13.68 -11.42 -5.66
C GLY A 189 -12.75 -10.34 -5.10
N MET A 190 -12.63 -10.22 -3.78
CA MET A 190 -11.66 -9.35 -3.11
C MET A 190 -10.29 -10.01 -2.92
N GLY A 191 -10.20 -11.34 -3.11
CA GLY A 191 -8.97 -12.11 -2.91
C GLY A 191 -8.91 -12.86 -1.58
N LEU A 192 -10.05 -13.01 -0.88
CA LEU A 192 -10.14 -13.94 0.23
C LEU A 192 -10.22 -15.36 -0.32
N ALA A 193 -9.30 -16.23 0.08
CA ALA A 193 -9.31 -17.63 -0.35
C ALA A 193 -10.43 -18.40 0.33
N ALA A 194 -10.97 -19.43 -0.36
CA ALA A 194 -12.02 -20.29 0.18
C ALA A 194 -11.68 -20.88 1.57
N PRO A 195 -10.43 -21.33 1.86
CA PRO A 195 -10.07 -21.82 3.18
C PRO A 195 -10.16 -20.77 4.30
N TRP A 196 -10.13 -19.47 3.95
CA TRP A 196 -10.29 -18.38 4.92
C TRP A 196 -11.74 -18.01 5.18
N LEU A 197 -12.65 -18.50 4.32
CA LEU A 197 -14.09 -18.28 4.42
C LEU A 197 -14.81 -19.42 5.17
N HIS A 198 -14.10 -20.52 5.41
CA HIS A 198 -14.63 -21.69 6.10
C HIS A 198 -13.66 -22.12 7.20
N ALA A 199 -14.10 -22.12 8.45
CA ALA A 199 -13.32 -22.76 9.50
C ALA A 199 -13.35 -24.28 9.35
N PRO A 200 -12.32 -24.99 9.82
CA PRO A 200 -12.44 -26.45 9.98
C PRO A 200 -13.59 -26.76 10.95
N ASP A 201 -14.36 -27.79 10.60
CA ASP A 201 -15.49 -28.31 11.38
C ASP A 201 -15.24 -28.31 12.90
N SER A 202 -15.66 -27.28 13.59
CA SER A 202 -15.86 -27.30 15.03
C SER A 202 -17.28 -26.80 15.31
N ALA A 203 -18.04 -27.68 15.91
CA ALA A 203 -19.44 -27.51 16.24
C ALA A 203 -19.65 -26.37 17.28
N ALA A 204 -19.68 -25.13 16.81
CA ALA A 204 -20.23 -23.99 17.53
C ALA A 204 -20.85 -23.04 16.49
N ALA A 205 -22.16 -23.06 16.39
CA ALA A 205 -22.97 -22.59 15.26
C ALA A 205 -23.28 -21.08 15.28
N ASP A 206 -22.57 -20.21 16.01
CA ASP A 206 -23.00 -18.82 16.20
C ASP A 206 -22.00 -17.72 15.82
N GLU A 207 -20.80 -18.02 15.32
CA GLU A 207 -19.92 -16.99 14.76
C GLU A 207 -19.50 -17.33 13.31
N PRO A 208 -19.45 -16.35 12.40
CA PRO A 208 -18.93 -16.60 11.07
C PRO A 208 -17.46 -17.01 11.17
N THR A 209 -17.22 -18.26 10.87
CA THR A 209 -15.97 -18.99 11.14
C THR A 209 -14.73 -18.47 10.42
N TRP A 210 -14.91 -17.65 9.38
CA TRP A 210 -13.82 -16.96 8.69
C TRP A 210 -13.19 -15.82 9.51
N VAL A 211 -13.94 -15.21 10.45
CA VAL A 211 -13.44 -14.17 11.35
C VAL A 211 -12.38 -14.74 12.26
N ALA A 212 -12.61 -15.91 12.82
CA ALA A 212 -11.63 -16.61 13.65
C ALA A 212 -10.37 -16.98 12.83
N SER A 213 -10.52 -17.34 11.55
CA SER A 213 -9.39 -17.62 10.67
C SER A 213 -8.59 -16.39 10.26
N LEU A 214 -9.13 -15.17 10.44
CA LEU A 214 -8.45 -13.91 10.19
C LEU A 214 -7.88 -13.24 11.45
N SER A 215 -8.07 -13.84 12.63
CA SER A 215 -7.55 -13.31 13.91
C SER A 215 -6.04 -13.05 13.91
N TRP A 216 -5.30 -13.72 13.05
CA TRP A 216 -3.86 -13.53 12.85
C TRP A 216 -3.53 -12.28 11.98
N ILE A 217 -4.52 -11.71 11.29
CA ILE A 217 -4.37 -10.45 10.51
C ILE A 217 -4.69 -9.25 11.40
N TRP A 218 -5.68 -9.40 12.28
CA TRP A 218 -6.24 -8.34 13.11
C TRP A 218 -5.76 -8.44 14.57
#